data_37cb1b8e54409199ed9fbebc36abb492
#
_entry.id   37cb1b8e54409199ed9fbebc36abb492
#
_cell.length_a   1.000
_cell.length_b   1.000
_cell.length_c   1.000
_cell.angle_alpha   90.00
_cell.angle_beta   90.00
_cell.angle_gamma   90.00
#
_symmetry.space_group_name_H-M   'P 1'
#
loop_
_entity.id
_entity.type
_entity.pdbx_description
1 polymer ?
#
loop_
_entity_poly.entity_id
_entity_poly.type
_entity_poly.pdbx_seq_one_letter_code
_entity_poly.pdbx_strand_id
1 'polypeptide(L)'
;MEFGDRLAGVLLGTALGDALGLVCEGMSAKRIARRFGRLDRYHLLGRTGYVSDDTEQSALVAQSLARHPAHRDQCVRAFRRSLLGWFWRLPWGIGMATIRAAFRIMLGLRRSGVRSAGNGSAMRAAVIGAFFHDRPEKRREFCAAIAMTTHVDARAVEGALFVAELTACGPEEARRIVTESLLSEALDRAIALAKRGAPTSEAAEQLKTTGYVVHTVPFALYCYLRYGETPLLALQECIGAGGDTDSIAAILGAWLGARHGEAGLPAHLIAELHDGPFGPTHLRGLAIALAGGTPPPGYSCVHALLRNLALYPVVLFHGLRRIFP
;
A
#
# COMPACT_ATOMS: atom_id res chain seq x y z
N MET A 1 -9.69 -20.37 -2.57
CA MET A 1 -9.06 -19.59 -1.48
C MET A 1 -10.16 -19.12 -0.54
N GLU A 2 -10.00 -19.36 0.74
CA GLU A 2 -10.94 -18.90 1.76
C GLU A 2 -10.90 -17.38 1.93
N PHE A 3 -12.01 -16.79 2.35
CA PHE A 3 -12.12 -15.32 2.49
C PHE A 3 -11.11 -14.74 3.50
N GLY A 4 -10.92 -15.45 4.64
CA GLY A 4 -9.96 -15.05 5.65
C GLY A 4 -8.50 -15.09 5.15
N ASP A 5 -8.14 -16.11 4.38
CA ASP A 5 -6.80 -16.25 3.77
C ASP A 5 -6.53 -15.13 2.75
N ARG A 6 -7.54 -14.76 1.95
CA ARG A 6 -7.44 -13.63 1.03
C ARG A 6 -7.18 -12.31 1.76
N LEU A 7 -7.89 -12.06 2.86
CA LEU A 7 -7.73 -10.85 3.67
C LEU A 7 -6.33 -10.80 4.34
N ALA A 8 -5.88 -11.94 4.87
CA ALA A 8 -4.54 -12.07 5.42
C ALA A 8 -3.48 -11.85 4.34
N GLY A 9 -3.66 -12.47 3.17
CA GLY A 9 -2.78 -12.29 2.01
C GLY A 9 -2.65 -10.82 1.61
N VAL A 10 -3.76 -10.09 1.51
CA VAL A 10 -3.73 -8.65 1.18
C VAL A 10 -2.94 -7.85 2.20
N LEU A 11 -3.20 -8.01 3.50
CA LEU A 11 -2.54 -7.24 4.55
C LEU A 11 -1.05 -7.60 4.68
N LEU A 12 -0.72 -8.89 4.64
CA LEU A 12 0.66 -9.35 4.71
C LEU A 12 1.44 -9.06 3.42
N GLY A 13 0.78 -9.17 2.26
CA GLY A 13 1.37 -8.78 0.98
C GLY A 13 1.71 -7.29 0.93
N THR A 14 0.81 -6.43 1.45
CA THR A 14 1.10 -4.99 1.64
C THR A 14 2.36 -4.81 2.47
N ALA A 15 2.42 -5.44 3.64
CA ALA A 15 3.55 -5.32 4.56
C ALA A 15 4.87 -5.85 3.99
N LEU A 16 4.78 -6.95 3.23
CA LEU A 16 5.93 -7.54 2.54
C LEU A 16 6.51 -6.60 1.48
N GLY A 17 5.65 -6.05 0.62
CA GLY A 17 6.07 -5.14 -0.43
C GLY A 17 6.64 -3.84 0.13
N ASP A 18 5.92 -3.22 1.07
CA ASP A 18 6.33 -2.03 1.81
C ASP A 18 7.72 -2.22 2.45
N ALA A 19 7.87 -3.20 3.33
CA ALA A 19 9.13 -3.41 4.06
C ALA A 19 10.31 -3.78 3.15
N LEU A 20 10.06 -4.50 2.06
CA LEU A 20 11.12 -4.87 1.11
C LEU A 20 11.54 -3.67 0.25
N GLY A 21 10.58 -2.82 -0.15
CA GLY A 21 10.80 -1.64 -0.97
C GLY A 21 11.45 -0.48 -0.23
N LEU A 22 11.14 -0.33 1.06
CA LEU A 22 11.47 0.84 1.87
C LEU A 22 12.93 1.29 1.81
N VAL A 23 13.88 0.37 1.90
CA VAL A 23 15.31 0.70 1.87
C VAL A 23 15.76 1.27 0.52
N CYS A 24 15.00 1.01 -0.54
CA CYS A 24 15.28 1.42 -1.92
C CYS A 24 14.53 2.70 -2.33
N GLU A 25 13.59 3.21 -1.50
CA GLU A 25 12.79 4.39 -1.79
C GLU A 25 13.66 5.59 -2.24
N GLY A 26 13.29 6.22 -3.35
CA GLY A 26 14.01 7.34 -3.95
C GLY A 26 15.34 6.99 -4.64
N MET A 27 15.72 5.72 -4.72
CA MET A 27 16.93 5.28 -5.42
C MET A 27 16.65 5.02 -6.90
N SER A 28 17.68 5.18 -7.74
CA SER A 28 17.62 4.74 -9.14
C SER A 28 17.86 3.24 -9.26
N ALA A 29 17.31 2.62 -10.33
CA ALA A 29 17.52 1.20 -10.65
C ALA A 29 19.00 0.78 -10.64
N LYS A 30 19.86 1.59 -11.28
CA LYS A 30 21.33 1.35 -11.31
C LYS A 30 21.94 1.29 -9.91
N ARG A 31 21.49 2.16 -9.01
CA ARG A 31 21.99 2.22 -7.64
C ARG A 31 21.51 1.04 -6.81
N ILE A 32 20.23 0.62 -6.98
CA ILE A 32 19.66 -0.56 -6.33
C ILE A 32 20.43 -1.82 -6.76
N ALA A 33 20.59 -2.02 -8.06
CA ALA A 33 21.33 -3.16 -8.61
C ALA A 33 22.79 -3.23 -8.09
N ARG A 34 23.48 -2.08 -8.02
CA ARG A 34 24.88 -2.02 -7.51
C ARG A 34 24.96 -2.33 -6.02
N ARG A 35 23.97 -1.89 -5.22
CA ARG A 35 24.06 -1.93 -3.76
C ARG A 35 23.49 -3.20 -3.17
N PHE A 36 22.37 -3.69 -3.69
CA PHE A 36 21.61 -4.80 -3.14
C PHE A 36 21.57 -6.02 -4.07
N GLY A 37 21.88 -5.83 -5.36
CA GLY A 37 21.68 -6.89 -6.35
C GLY A 37 20.21 -7.27 -6.42
N ARG A 38 19.92 -8.57 -6.20
CA ARG A 38 18.57 -9.10 -6.15
C ARG A 38 18.04 -9.04 -4.71
N LEU A 39 16.86 -8.42 -4.53
CA LEU A 39 16.25 -8.24 -3.20
C LEU A 39 15.51 -9.51 -2.77
N ASP A 40 16.18 -10.37 -2.02
CA ASP A 40 15.67 -11.61 -1.44
C ASP A 40 15.53 -11.57 0.09
N ARG A 41 15.84 -10.42 0.71
CA ARG A 41 15.81 -10.18 2.15
C ARG A 41 15.65 -8.69 2.45
N TYR A 42 15.35 -8.37 3.70
CA TYR A 42 15.32 -7.00 4.19
C TYR A 42 16.72 -6.42 4.43
N HIS A 43 16.86 -5.11 4.26
CA HIS A 43 18.17 -4.42 4.35
C HIS A 43 18.13 -3.12 5.16
N LEU A 44 17.01 -2.76 5.78
CA LEU A 44 16.92 -1.51 6.54
C LEU A 44 17.71 -1.60 7.84
N LEU A 45 17.47 -2.66 8.64
CA LEU A 45 18.16 -2.95 9.89
C LEU A 45 18.36 -4.46 10.03
N GLY A 46 19.53 -4.94 9.67
CA GLY A 46 19.82 -6.36 9.60
C GLY A 46 18.96 -7.08 8.57
N ARG A 47 18.32 -8.17 9.00
CA ARG A 47 17.37 -8.96 8.17
C ARG A 47 15.91 -8.74 8.55
N THR A 48 15.62 -7.86 9.51
CA THR A 48 14.28 -7.61 9.99
C THR A 48 13.58 -6.60 9.07
N GLY A 49 12.38 -6.95 8.59
CA GLY A 49 11.51 -6.08 7.82
C GLY A 49 10.72 -5.13 8.71
N TYR A 50 10.83 -3.84 8.46
CA TYR A 50 10.02 -2.81 9.13
C TYR A 50 9.10 -2.17 8.12
N VAL A 51 7.84 -2.02 8.51
CA VAL A 51 6.79 -1.43 7.67
C VAL A 51 6.75 0.09 7.83
N SER A 52 6.27 0.78 6.80
CA SER A 52 6.09 2.22 6.73
C SER A 52 4.62 2.63 6.90
N ASP A 53 4.31 3.85 6.50
CA ASP A 53 2.96 4.39 6.51
C ASP A 53 2.00 3.66 5.54
N ASP A 54 2.49 2.99 4.51
CA ASP A 54 1.69 2.17 3.58
C ASP A 54 0.94 1.04 4.31
N THR A 55 1.67 0.24 5.07
CA THR A 55 1.09 -0.85 5.87
C THR A 55 0.29 -0.32 7.04
N GLU A 56 0.82 0.67 7.75
CA GLU A 56 0.16 1.23 8.93
C GLU A 56 -1.20 1.83 8.58
N GLN A 57 -1.31 2.61 7.51
CA GLN A 57 -2.58 3.17 7.07
C GLN A 57 -3.54 2.11 6.53
N SER A 58 -3.04 1.07 5.84
CA SER A 58 -3.85 -0.09 5.42
C SER A 58 -4.45 -0.82 6.63
N ALA A 59 -3.68 -1.01 7.69
CA ALA A 59 -4.16 -1.58 8.95
C ALA A 59 -5.21 -0.68 9.65
N LEU A 60 -5.04 0.65 9.62
CA LEU A 60 -6.05 1.58 10.16
C LEU A 60 -7.37 1.51 9.37
N VAL A 61 -7.30 1.34 8.05
CA VAL A 61 -8.50 1.11 7.22
C VAL A 61 -9.15 -0.21 7.59
N ALA A 62 -8.38 -1.31 7.68
CA ALA A 62 -8.87 -2.63 8.10
C ALA A 62 -9.58 -2.57 9.45
N GLN A 63 -8.98 -1.93 10.44
CA GLN A 63 -9.54 -1.74 11.78
C GLN A 63 -10.86 -0.94 11.75
N SER A 64 -10.95 0.08 10.88
CA SER A 64 -12.14 0.92 10.74
C SER A 64 -13.29 0.17 10.07
N LEU A 65 -12.98 -0.64 9.05
CA LEU A 65 -13.94 -1.52 8.38
C LEU A 65 -14.46 -2.61 9.33
N ALA A 66 -13.60 -3.27 10.10
CA ALA A 66 -13.99 -4.31 11.04
C ALA A 66 -14.94 -3.77 12.12
N ARG A 67 -14.75 -2.51 12.55
CA ARG A 67 -15.65 -1.86 13.53
C ARG A 67 -16.97 -1.38 12.93
N HIS A 68 -16.99 -0.96 11.67
CA HIS A 68 -18.15 -0.34 11.04
C HIS A 68 -18.37 -0.83 9.61
N PRO A 69 -18.59 -2.15 9.40
CA PRO A 69 -18.65 -2.76 8.06
C PRO A 69 -19.90 -2.35 7.26
N ALA A 70 -20.97 -1.93 7.94
CA ALA A 70 -22.23 -1.57 7.31
C ALA A 70 -22.44 -0.06 7.12
N HIS A 71 -21.70 0.77 7.88
CA HIS A 71 -21.96 2.20 8.00
C HIS A 71 -20.76 3.04 7.54
N ARG A 72 -20.76 3.47 6.26
CA ARG A 72 -19.69 4.27 5.66
C ARG A 72 -19.26 5.45 6.53
N ASP A 73 -20.17 6.29 6.97
CA ASP A 73 -19.83 7.50 7.70
C ASP A 73 -19.22 7.23 9.09
N GLN A 74 -19.63 6.13 9.73
CA GLN A 74 -19.00 5.67 10.98
C GLN A 74 -17.58 5.15 10.71
N CYS A 75 -17.40 4.36 9.64
CA CYS A 75 -16.11 3.88 9.21
C CYS A 75 -15.14 5.04 8.91
N VAL A 76 -15.59 6.04 8.13
CA VAL A 76 -14.79 7.25 7.83
C VAL A 76 -14.43 8.01 9.11
N ARG A 77 -15.38 8.18 10.05
CA ARG A 77 -15.07 8.83 11.33
C ARG A 77 -14.06 8.04 12.15
N ALA A 78 -14.19 6.70 12.18
CA ALA A 78 -13.24 5.84 12.86
C ALA A 78 -11.84 5.95 12.23
N PHE A 79 -11.75 5.89 10.90
CA PHE A 79 -10.50 6.05 10.17
C PHE A 79 -9.85 7.41 10.45
N ARG A 80 -10.60 8.51 10.40
CA ARG A 80 -10.09 9.86 10.70
C ARG A 80 -9.51 9.96 12.12
N ARG A 81 -10.19 9.39 13.12
CA ARG A 81 -9.69 9.35 14.51
C ARG A 81 -8.41 8.51 14.62
N SER A 82 -8.41 7.35 13.99
CA SER A 82 -7.24 6.46 13.97
C SER A 82 -6.04 7.11 13.26
N LEU A 83 -6.28 7.80 12.12
CA LEU A 83 -5.26 8.53 11.38
C LEU A 83 -4.66 9.67 12.22
N LEU A 84 -5.48 10.40 12.96
CA LEU A 84 -5.00 11.46 13.85
C LEU A 84 -4.18 10.87 15.01
N GLY A 85 -4.65 9.80 15.65
CA GLY A 85 -3.90 9.11 16.68
C GLY A 85 -2.59 8.52 16.18
N TRP A 86 -2.59 8.00 14.95
CA TRP A 86 -1.41 7.53 14.24
C TRP A 86 -0.41 8.68 13.95
N PHE A 87 -0.88 9.82 13.48
CA PHE A 87 -0.05 11.00 13.23
C PHE A 87 0.74 11.45 14.47
N TRP A 88 0.12 11.40 15.65
CA TRP A 88 0.78 11.74 16.91
C TRP A 88 1.82 10.71 17.39
N ARG A 89 1.91 9.56 16.75
CA ARG A 89 2.99 8.60 17.02
C ARG A 89 4.22 8.83 16.14
N LEU A 90 4.29 9.97 15.45
CA LEU A 90 5.42 10.39 14.64
C LEU A 90 5.84 9.31 13.64
N PRO A 91 4.95 8.82 12.79
CA PRO A 91 5.32 7.86 11.76
C PRO A 91 6.26 8.50 10.74
N TRP A 92 7.10 7.70 10.12
CA TRP A 92 7.99 8.13 9.05
C TRP A 92 7.42 7.71 7.68
N GLY A 93 7.88 8.34 6.60
CA GLY A 93 7.33 8.11 5.25
C GLY A 93 6.09 8.94 4.89
N ILE A 94 5.55 9.74 5.81
CA ILE A 94 4.26 10.42 5.62
C ILE A 94 4.29 11.40 4.44
N GLY A 95 3.41 11.20 3.46
CA GLY A 95 3.19 12.15 2.36
C GLY A 95 2.57 13.48 2.82
N MET A 96 2.96 14.58 2.15
CA MET A 96 2.48 15.94 2.47
C MET A 96 0.97 16.10 2.45
N ALA A 97 0.26 15.34 1.62
CA ALA A 97 -1.21 15.37 1.58
C ALA A 97 -1.81 14.83 2.88
N THR A 98 -1.26 13.74 3.41
CA THR A 98 -1.68 13.13 4.68
C THR A 98 -1.37 14.04 5.87
N ILE A 99 -0.21 14.69 5.89
CA ILE A 99 0.16 15.69 6.92
C ILE A 99 -0.87 16.83 6.93
N ARG A 100 -1.13 17.45 5.78
CA ARG A 100 -2.12 18.53 5.67
C ARG A 100 -3.52 18.09 6.06
N ALA A 101 -3.92 16.87 5.69
CA ALA A 101 -5.20 16.32 6.08
C ALA A 101 -5.29 16.08 7.59
N ALA A 102 -4.24 15.56 8.24
CA ALA A 102 -4.18 15.38 9.69
C ALA A 102 -4.36 16.73 10.43
N PHE A 103 -3.68 17.78 9.99
CA PHE A 103 -3.90 19.11 10.55
C PHE A 103 -5.34 19.60 10.37
N ARG A 104 -5.96 19.40 9.22
CA ARG A 104 -7.37 19.75 8.99
C ARG A 104 -8.32 18.95 9.88
N ILE A 105 -8.04 17.66 10.10
CA ILE A 105 -8.80 16.82 11.02
C ILE A 105 -8.68 17.35 12.46
N MET A 106 -7.46 17.70 12.89
CA MET A 106 -7.18 18.25 14.21
C MET A 106 -7.92 19.57 14.45
N LEU A 107 -8.07 20.41 13.43
CA LEU A 107 -8.86 21.63 13.48
C LEU A 107 -10.38 21.41 13.38
N GLY A 108 -10.85 20.16 13.39
CA GLY A 108 -12.27 19.82 13.33
C GLY A 108 -12.93 20.01 11.97
N LEU A 109 -12.16 20.25 10.90
CA LEU A 109 -12.74 20.46 9.57
C LEU A 109 -13.42 19.20 9.04
N ARG A 110 -14.67 19.35 8.59
CA ARG A 110 -15.44 18.22 8.02
C ARG A 110 -14.77 17.67 6.75
N ARG A 111 -14.29 18.55 5.86
CA ARG A 111 -13.56 18.21 4.61
C ARG A 111 -12.07 18.36 4.86
N SER A 112 -11.40 17.23 5.15
CA SER A 112 -9.96 17.23 5.46
C SER A 112 -9.08 16.98 4.24
N GLY A 113 -9.57 16.34 3.19
CA GLY A 113 -8.80 16.03 1.98
C GLY A 113 -8.25 17.27 1.29
N VAL A 114 -7.09 17.10 0.65
CA VAL A 114 -6.40 18.15 -0.11
C VAL A 114 -6.33 17.78 -1.59
N ARG A 115 -6.22 18.79 -2.47
CA ARG A 115 -5.96 18.54 -3.90
C ARG A 115 -4.53 18.04 -4.06
N SER A 116 -4.38 16.74 -4.17
CA SER A 116 -3.11 16.04 -4.37
C SER A 116 -3.38 14.79 -5.18
N ALA A 117 -2.59 14.57 -6.21
CA ALA A 117 -2.60 13.36 -7.03
C ALA A 117 -1.50 12.36 -6.60
N GLY A 118 -1.07 12.42 -5.34
CA GLY A 118 -0.18 11.42 -4.74
C GLY A 118 -0.88 10.07 -4.56
N ASN A 119 -0.10 9.01 -4.40
CA ASN A 119 -0.56 7.63 -4.26
C ASN A 119 -1.07 7.26 -2.85
N GLY A 120 -1.00 8.16 -1.86
CA GLY A 120 -1.32 7.85 -0.46
C GLY A 120 -2.77 7.39 -0.20
N SER A 121 -3.72 7.63 -1.13
CA SER A 121 -5.05 7.02 -1.06
C SER A 121 -5.07 5.62 -1.69
N ALA A 122 -4.29 5.39 -2.73
CA ALA A 122 -4.22 4.13 -3.46
C ALA A 122 -3.54 3.02 -2.63
N MET A 123 -2.43 3.34 -1.93
CA MET A 123 -1.63 2.39 -1.15
C MET A 123 -2.43 1.62 -0.08
N ARG A 124 -3.51 2.21 0.43
CA ARG A 124 -4.36 1.64 1.49
C ARG A 124 -5.73 1.14 1.01
N ALA A 125 -5.97 1.12 -0.30
CA ALA A 125 -7.29 0.81 -0.87
C ALA A 125 -7.56 -0.70 -1.04
N ALA A 126 -6.50 -1.51 -1.17
CA ALA A 126 -6.62 -2.94 -1.48
C ALA A 126 -7.46 -3.71 -0.45
N VAL A 127 -7.31 -3.41 0.85
CA VAL A 127 -8.09 -4.06 1.91
C VAL A 127 -9.60 -3.80 1.78
N ILE A 128 -10.00 -2.63 1.26
CA ILE A 128 -11.41 -2.31 0.98
C ILE A 128 -11.92 -3.21 -0.15
N GLY A 129 -11.09 -3.39 -1.19
CA GLY A 129 -11.37 -4.28 -2.31
C GLY A 129 -11.60 -5.72 -1.87
N ALA A 130 -10.68 -6.26 -1.07
CA ALA A 130 -10.79 -7.61 -0.55
C ALA A 130 -12.01 -7.79 0.35
N PHE A 131 -12.28 -6.83 1.24
CA PHE A 131 -13.39 -6.91 2.20
C PHE A 131 -14.77 -6.85 1.53
N PHE A 132 -14.95 -5.98 0.53
CA PHE A 132 -16.20 -5.86 -0.24
C PHE A 132 -16.11 -6.53 -1.62
N HIS A 133 -15.43 -7.70 -1.72
CA HIS A 133 -15.20 -8.37 -3.00
C HIS A 133 -16.49 -8.68 -3.77
N ASP A 134 -17.56 -9.00 -3.07
CA ASP A 134 -18.89 -9.36 -3.58
C ASP A 134 -19.91 -8.19 -3.58
N ARG A 135 -19.51 -7.00 -3.13
CA ARG A 135 -20.39 -5.82 -2.96
C ARG A 135 -19.83 -4.58 -3.63
N PRO A 136 -19.91 -4.47 -4.99
CA PRO A 136 -19.25 -3.42 -5.77
C PRO A 136 -19.68 -1.99 -5.38
N GLU A 137 -20.97 -1.76 -5.09
CA GLU A 137 -21.46 -0.44 -4.70
C GLU A 137 -20.83 0.01 -3.39
N LYS A 138 -20.83 -0.86 -2.35
CA LYS A 138 -20.20 -0.57 -1.06
C LYS A 138 -18.70 -0.40 -1.21
N ARG A 139 -18.04 -1.23 -2.01
CA ARG A 139 -16.60 -1.13 -2.28
C ARG A 139 -16.25 0.26 -2.79
N ARG A 140 -16.94 0.73 -3.82
CA ARG A 140 -16.70 2.05 -4.43
C ARG A 140 -17.04 3.18 -3.46
N GLU A 141 -18.18 3.09 -2.79
CA GLU A 141 -18.63 4.08 -1.82
C GLU A 141 -17.64 4.26 -0.67
N PHE A 142 -17.22 3.17 -0.03
CA PHE A 142 -16.27 3.20 1.09
C PHE A 142 -14.88 3.63 0.64
N CYS A 143 -14.40 3.12 -0.50
CA CYS A 143 -13.10 3.45 -1.04
C CYS A 143 -12.98 4.94 -1.35
N ALA A 144 -13.93 5.51 -2.10
CA ALA A 144 -13.94 6.94 -2.40
C ALA A 144 -14.00 7.78 -1.12
N ALA A 145 -14.84 7.42 -0.15
CA ALA A 145 -14.98 8.16 1.09
C ALA A 145 -13.71 8.12 1.95
N ILE A 146 -13.03 6.98 2.05
CA ILE A 146 -11.75 6.83 2.75
C ILE A 146 -10.63 7.59 2.00
N ALA A 147 -10.57 7.49 0.66
CA ALA A 147 -9.61 8.24 -0.15
C ALA A 147 -9.74 9.75 0.08
N MET A 148 -10.97 10.27 0.03
CA MET A 148 -11.27 11.69 0.19
C MET A 148 -10.99 12.25 1.60
N THR A 149 -10.67 11.43 2.58
CA THR A 149 -10.19 11.93 3.89
C THR A 149 -8.86 12.65 3.78
N THR A 150 -8.04 12.28 2.79
CA THR A 150 -6.70 12.86 2.57
C THR A 150 -6.49 13.44 1.17
N HIS A 151 -7.06 12.83 0.13
CA HIS A 151 -6.87 13.20 -1.27
C HIS A 151 -8.21 13.41 -1.97
N VAL A 152 -8.44 14.59 -2.56
CA VAL A 152 -9.68 14.92 -3.30
C VAL A 152 -9.44 15.15 -4.79
N ASP A 153 -8.22 14.97 -5.28
CA ASP A 153 -7.92 14.98 -6.72
C ASP A 153 -8.52 13.74 -7.37
N ALA A 154 -9.18 13.90 -8.51
CA ALA A 154 -9.86 12.81 -9.22
C ALA A 154 -8.91 11.64 -9.52
N ARG A 155 -7.67 11.94 -9.93
CA ARG A 155 -6.64 10.92 -10.21
C ARG A 155 -6.35 10.05 -9.00
N ALA A 156 -6.20 10.68 -7.83
CA ALA A 156 -5.92 9.96 -6.59
C ALA A 156 -7.11 9.12 -6.12
N VAL A 157 -8.33 9.64 -6.27
CA VAL A 157 -9.56 8.91 -5.90
C VAL A 157 -9.79 7.75 -6.86
N GLU A 158 -9.69 7.96 -8.18
CA GLU A 158 -9.86 6.89 -9.16
C GLU A 158 -8.72 5.86 -9.11
N GLY A 159 -7.49 6.29 -8.80
CA GLY A 159 -6.39 5.36 -8.54
C GLY A 159 -6.65 4.44 -7.35
N ALA A 160 -7.21 4.99 -6.26
CA ALA A 160 -7.61 4.18 -5.11
C ALA A 160 -8.77 3.23 -5.45
N LEU A 161 -9.77 3.71 -6.21
CA LEU A 161 -10.87 2.88 -6.71
C LEU A 161 -10.35 1.74 -7.60
N PHE A 162 -9.43 2.03 -8.52
CA PHE A 162 -8.79 1.01 -9.36
C PHE A 162 -8.09 -0.06 -8.54
N VAL A 163 -7.32 0.36 -7.52
CA VAL A 163 -6.62 -0.59 -6.62
C VAL A 163 -7.63 -1.49 -5.91
N ALA A 164 -8.71 -0.94 -5.36
CA ALA A 164 -9.75 -1.72 -4.69
C ALA A 164 -10.49 -2.66 -5.67
N GLU A 165 -10.84 -2.19 -6.87
CA GLU A 165 -11.54 -3.01 -7.88
C GLU A 165 -10.64 -4.16 -8.36
N LEU A 166 -9.36 -3.90 -8.68
CA LEU A 166 -8.44 -4.97 -9.10
C LEU A 166 -8.29 -6.02 -8.01
N THR A 167 -8.19 -5.61 -6.76
CA THR A 167 -8.12 -6.54 -5.62
C THR A 167 -9.37 -7.43 -5.55
N ALA A 168 -10.54 -6.90 -5.90
CA ALA A 168 -11.82 -7.63 -5.79
C ALA A 168 -12.08 -8.56 -6.99
N CYS A 169 -11.93 -8.05 -8.20
CA CYS A 169 -12.45 -8.66 -9.42
C CYS A 169 -11.47 -8.71 -10.60
N GLY A 170 -10.23 -8.31 -10.38
CA GLY A 170 -9.19 -8.37 -11.41
C GLY A 170 -9.07 -7.13 -12.29
N PRO A 171 -8.07 -7.12 -13.20
CA PRO A 171 -7.67 -5.91 -13.93
C PRO A 171 -8.68 -5.43 -14.96
N GLU A 172 -9.41 -6.33 -15.62
CA GLU A 172 -10.35 -5.97 -16.68
C GLU A 172 -11.54 -5.18 -16.13
N GLU A 173 -12.16 -5.68 -15.06
CA GLU A 173 -13.27 -4.98 -14.39
C GLU A 173 -12.81 -3.67 -13.75
N ALA A 174 -11.61 -3.68 -13.14
CA ALA A 174 -11.03 -2.48 -12.56
C ALA A 174 -10.80 -1.38 -13.60
N ARG A 175 -10.36 -1.76 -14.80
CA ARG A 175 -10.11 -0.79 -15.87
C ARG A 175 -11.39 -0.07 -16.35
N ARG A 176 -12.53 -0.74 -16.33
CA ARG A 176 -13.81 -0.19 -16.80
C ARG A 176 -14.34 0.98 -15.98
N ILE A 177 -13.93 1.08 -14.71
CA ILE A 177 -14.44 2.14 -13.82
C ILE A 177 -13.61 3.43 -13.87
N VAL A 178 -12.43 3.42 -14.50
CA VAL A 178 -11.54 4.59 -14.57
C VAL A 178 -11.95 5.47 -15.74
N THR A 179 -12.28 6.72 -15.44
CA THR A 179 -12.74 7.74 -16.39
C THR A 179 -11.75 8.90 -16.54
N GLU A 180 -10.90 9.12 -15.56
CA GLU A 180 -9.87 10.16 -15.59
C GLU A 180 -8.84 9.85 -16.69
N SER A 181 -8.64 10.79 -17.61
CA SER A 181 -7.93 10.55 -18.87
C SER A 181 -6.48 10.12 -18.69
N LEU A 182 -5.70 10.84 -17.85
CA LEU A 182 -4.30 10.56 -17.66
C LEU A 182 -4.06 9.18 -17.00
N LEU A 183 -4.90 8.84 -16.03
CA LEU A 183 -4.81 7.53 -15.37
C LEU A 183 -5.23 6.43 -16.34
N SER A 184 -6.32 6.65 -17.08
CA SER A 184 -6.83 5.73 -18.10
C SER A 184 -5.78 5.39 -19.15
N GLU A 185 -5.16 6.40 -19.74
CA GLU A 185 -4.11 6.23 -20.77
C GLU A 185 -2.88 5.51 -20.21
N ALA A 186 -2.47 5.84 -18.97
CA ALA A 186 -1.34 5.19 -18.33
C ALA A 186 -1.61 3.71 -18.01
N LEU A 187 -2.84 3.37 -17.59
CA LEU A 187 -3.26 1.97 -17.38
C LEU A 187 -3.29 1.18 -18.69
N ASP A 188 -3.81 1.76 -19.77
CA ASP A 188 -3.82 1.11 -21.09
C ASP A 188 -2.41 0.87 -21.60
N ARG A 189 -1.50 1.81 -21.38
CA ARG A 189 -0.07 1.66 -21.68
C ARG A 189 0.56 0.54 -20.87
N ALA A 190 0.27 0.44 -19.58
CA ALA A 190 0.76 -0.63 -18.72
C ALA A 190 0.31 -2.02 -19.21
N ILE A 191 -0.97 -2.14 -19.58
CA ILE A 191 -1.54 -3.37 -20.15
C ILE A 191 -0.85 -3.73 -21.47
N ALA A 192 -0.63 -2.76 -22.36
CA ALA A 192 0.02 -2.99 -23.65
C ALA A 192 1.48 -3.44 -23.47
N LEU A 193 2.22 -2.79 -22.55
CA LEU A 193 3.59 -3.17 -22.21
C LEU A 193 3.68 -4.61 -21.66
N ALA A 194 2.79 -4.96 -20.75
CA ALA A 194 2.74 -6.31 -20.18
C ALA A 194 2.40 -7.37 -21.24
N LYS A 195 1.38 -7.12 -22.08
CA LYS A 195 0.95 -8.04 -23.14
C LYS A 195 2.05 -8.35 -24.16
N ARG A 196 2.86 -7.34 -24.54
CA ARG A 196 3.97 -7.57 -25.49
C ARG A 196 5.25 -8.07 -24.84
N GLY A 197 5.24 -8.32 -23.54
CA GLY A 197 6.41 -8.83 -22.82
C GLY A 197 7.56 -7.84 -22.69
N ALA A 198 7.27 -6.52 -22.68
CA ALA A 198 8.28 -5.48 -22.55
C ALA A 198 9.15 -5.71 -21.29
N PRO A 199 10.45 -5.40 -21.30
CA PRO A 199 11.30 -5.50 -20.12
C PRO A 199 10.92 -4.43 -19.08
N THR A 200 11.17 -4.72 -17.79
CA THR A 200 10.85 -3.82 -16.67
C THR A 200 11.49 -2.44 -16.82
N SER A 201 12.72 -2.36 -17.37
CA SER A 201 13.40 -1.10 -17.61
C SER A 201 12.65 -0.18 -18.57
N GLU A 202 12.10 -0.73 -19.65
CA GLU A 202 11.28 0.01 -20.61
C GLU A 202 9.95 0.44 -19.99
N ALA A 203 9.30 -0.44 -19.23
CA ALA A 203 8.08 -0.10 -18.55
C ALA A 203 8.28 1.02 -17.51
N ALA A 204 9.39 0.98 -16.75
CA ALA A 204 9.76 2.03 -15.80
C ALA A 204 10.04 3.37 -16.46
N GLU A 205 10.64 3.37 -17.66
CA GLU A 205 10.89 4.58 -18.44
C GLU A 205 9.58 5.22 -18.92
N GLN A 206 8.67 4.41 -19.47
CA GLN A 206 7.41 4.89 -20.05
C GLN A 206 6.33 5.24 -19.02
N LEU A 207 6.17 4.46 -17.96
CA LEU A 207 5.15 4.64 -16.92
C LEU A 207 5.64 5.53 -15.79
N LYS A 208 6.97 5.57 -15.56
CA LYS A 208 7.63 6.16 -14.40
C LYS A 208 7.27 5.46 -13.08
N THR A 209 8.05 5.73 -12.03
CA THR A 209 7.98 5.03 -10.75
C THR A 209 7.96 5.99 -9.56
N THR A 210 7.30 7.15 -9.70
CA THR A 210 7.25 8.17 -8.63
C THR A 210 5.97 8.04 -7.82
N GLY A 211 5.88 8.75 -6.68
CA GLY A 211 4.68 8.82 -5.81
C GLY A 211 3.46 9.51 -6.41
N TYR A 212 3.49 9.88 -7.71
CA TYR A 212 2.34 10.34 -8.45
C TYR A 212 1.46 9.14 -8.84
N VAL A 213 0.18 9.14 -8.47
CA VAL A 213 -0.71 7.98 -8.62
C VAL A 213 -0.79 7.43 -10.05
N VAL A 214 -0.69 8.33 -11.07
CA VAL A 214 -0.68 7.97 -12.49
C VAL A 214 0.64 7.28 -12.92
N HIS A 215 1.65 7.29 -12.08
CA HIS A 215 2.89 6.51 -12.24
C HIS A 215 2.84 5.23 -11.40
N THR A 216 2.55 5.38 -10.09
CA THR A 216 2.52 4.28 -9.11
C THR A 216 1.60 3.14 -9.53
N VAL A 217 0.33 3.44 -9.78
CA VAL A 217 -0.70 2.40 -10.02
C VAL A 217 -0.50 1.68 -11.35
N PRO A 218 -0.23 2.38 -12.49
CA PRO A 218 0.04 1.71 -13.75
C PRO A 218 1.32 0.87 -13.74
N PHE A 219 2.39 1.30 -13.05
CA PHE A 219 3.60 0.51 -12.96
C PHE A 219 3.41 -0.74 -12.09
N ALA A 220 2.69 -0.63 -10.96
CA ALA A 220 2.28 -1.79 -10.18
C ALA A 220 1.44 -2.78 -11.00
N LEU A 221 0.49 -2.25 -11.82
CA LEU A 221 -0.32 -3.07 -12.74
C LEU A 221 0.55 -3.82 -13.76
N TYR A 222 1.50 -3.13 -14.39
CA TYR A 222 2.43 -3.79 -15.30
C TYR A 222 3.16 -4.95 -14.63
N CYS A 223 3.73 -4.74 -13.43
CA CYS A 223 4.42 -5.78 -12.68
C CYS A 223 3.48 -6.95 -12.31
N TYR A 224 2.25 -6.64 -11.92
CA TYR A 224 1.23 -7.65 -11.61
C TYR A 224 0.88 -8.52 -12.82
N LEU A 225 0.64 -7.90 -13.98
CA LEU A 225 0.29 -8.60 -15.21
C LEU A 225 1.46 -9.43 -15.77
N ARG A 226 2.67 -8.92 -15.63
CA ARG A 226 3.87 -9.51 -16.24
C ARG A 226 4.48 -10.62 -15.39
N TYR A 227 4.49 -10.46 -14.07
CA TYR A 227 5.22 -11.33 -13.13
C TYR A 227 4.36 -11.89 -12.01
N GLY A 228 3.07 -11.59 -11.96
CA GLY A 228 2.19 -11.88 -10.83
C GLY A 228 2.00 -13.37 -10.49
N GLU A 229 2.42 -14.29 -11.35
CA GLU A 229 2.44 -15.73 -11.04
C GLU A 229 3.54 -16.12 -10.03
N THR A 230 4.60 -15.31 -9.93
CA THR A 230 5.74 -15.54 -9.03
C THR A 230 5.91 -14.34 -8.10
N PRO A 231 5.27 -14.33 -6.92
CA PRO A 231 5.21 -13.15 -6.05
C PRO A 231 6.56 -12.50 -5.72
N LEU A 232 7.57 -13.31 -5.38
CA LEU A 232 8.91 -12.77 -5.07
C LEU A 232 9.56 -12.11 -6.29
N LEU A 233 9.46 -12.73 -7.47
CA LEU A 233 9.99 -12.16 -8.71
C LEU A 233 9.28 -10.84 -9.04
N ALA A 234 7.96 -10.80 -8.92
CA ALA A 234 7.18 -9.59 -9.18
C ALA A 234 7.63 -8.42 -8.29
N LEU A 235 7.84 -8.66 -6.99
CA LEU A 235 8.34 -7.66 -6.05
C LEU A 235 9.78 -7.25 -6.37
N GLN A 236 10.66 -8.17 -6.71
CA GLN A 236 12.05 -7.89 -7.09
C GLN A 236 12.14 -7.02 -8.34
N GLU A 237 11.38 -7.34 -9.37
CA GLU A 237 11.32 -6.55 -10.61
C GLU A 237 10.74 -5.15 -10.34
N CYS A 238 9.68 -5.07 -9.57
CA CYS A 238 9.04 -3.82 -9.18
C CYS A 238 10.00 -2.89 -8.43
N ILE A 239 10.62 -3.38 -7.36
CA ILE A 239 11.54 -2.60 -6.53
C ILE A 239 12.83 -2.28 -7.28
N GLY A 240 13.33 -3.23 -8.09
CA GLY A 240 14.52 -3.06 -8.91
C GLY A 240 14.44 -1.90 -9.90
N ALA A 241 13.26 -1.47 -10.29
CA ALA A 241 13.02 -0.31 -11.14
C ALA A 241 13.33 1.04 -10.47
N GLY A 242 13.34 1.08 -9.14
CA GLY A 242 13.61 2.30 -8.35
C GLY A 242 12.41 3.25 -8.26
N GLY A 243 12.64 4.42 -7.70
CA GLY A 243 11.61 5.43 -7.47
C GLY A 243 10.90 5.26 -6.13
N ASP A 244 9.58 5.30 -6.10
CA ASP A 244 8.72 5.13 -4.93
C ASP A 244 8.46 3.63 -4.68
N THR A 245 9.53 2.95 -4.29
CA THR A 245 9.61 1.48 -4.31
C THR A 245 8.76 0.80 -3.25
N ASP A 246 8.58 1.40 -2.10
CA ASP A 246 7.76 0.90 -0.99
C ASP A 246 6.26 0.97 -1.32
N SER A 247 5.74 2.13 -1.71
CA SER A 247 4.32 2.28 -2.06
C SER A 247 3.91 1.45 -3.28
N ILE A 248 4.74 1.42 -4.34
CA ILE A 248 4.45 0.61 -5.52
C ILE A 248 4.44 -0.87 -5.16
N ALA A 249 5.44 -1.34 -4.38
CA ALA A 249 5.53 -2.73 -3.97
C ALA A 249 4.48 -3.11 -2.92
N ALA A 250 4.03 -2.18 -2.07
CA ALA A 250 2.91 -2.40 -1.15
C ALA A 250 1.59 -2.66 -1.90
N ILE A 251 1.28 -1.85 -2.92
CA ILE A 251 0.11 -2.07 -3.78
C ILE A 251 0.22 -3.40 -4.53
N LEU A 252 1.37 -3.67 -5.16
CA LEU A 252 1.61 -4.93 -5.86
C LEU A 252 1.51 -6.13 -4.92
N GLY A 253 2.15 -6.06 -3.75
CA GLY A 253 2.11 -7.09 -2.72
C GLY A 253 0.69 -7.40 -2.25
N ALA A 254 -0.14 -6.35 -2.08
CA ALA A 254 -1.55 -6.53 -1.75
C ALA A 254 -2.32 -7.31 -2.83
N TRP A 255 -2.10 -7.01 -4.12
CA TRP A 255 -2.72 -7.72 -5.23
C TRP A 255 -2.23 -9.17 -5.33
N LEU A 256 -0.92 -9.40 -5.12
CA LEU A 256 -0.35 -10.74 -5.06
C LEU A 256 -0.96 -11.56 -3.92
N GLY A 257 -1.09 -10.96 -2.74
CA GLY A 257 -1.77 -11.58 -1.59
C GLY A 257 -3.25 -11.85 -1.83
N ALA A 258 -3.96 -10.95 -2.53
CA ALA A 258 -5.34 -11.18 -2.94
C ALA A 258 -5.51 -12.35 -3.90
N ARG A 259 -4.51 -12.59 -4.74
CA ARG A 259 -4.50 -13.65 -5.76
C ARG A 259 -4.07 -15.01 -5.21
N HIS A 260 -3.03 -15.03 -4.40
CA HIS A 260 -2.36 -16.26 -3.97
C HIS A 260 -2.65 -16.65 -2.51
N GLY A 261 -3.34 -15.79 -1.74
CA GLY A 261 -3.49 -15.96 -0.29
C GLY A 261 -2.17 -15.71 0.46
N GLU A 262 -2.22 -15.87 1.78
CA GLU A 262 -1.01 -15.80 2.60
C GLU A 262 -0.02 -16.92 2.24
N ALA A 263 -0.52 -18.13 2.01
CA ALA A 263 0.29 -19.31 1.73
C ALA A 263 1.10 -19.19 0.42
N GLY A 264 0.65 -18.37 -0.53
CA GLY A 264 1.36 -18.15 -1.79
C GLY A 264 2.41 -17.03 -1.74
N LEU A 265 2.51 -16.31 -0.62
CA LEU A 265 3.54 -15.27 -0.42
C LEU A 265 4.85 -15.90 0.11
N PRO A 266 6.02 -15.22 -0.07
CA PRO A 266 7.30 -15.69 0.45
C PRO A 266 7.32 -15.82 1.97
N ALA A 267 7.06 -17.01 2.51
CA ALA A 267 6.90 -17.27 3.94
C ALA A 267 8.12 -16.86 4.78
N HIS A 268 9.34 -17.03 4.26
CA HIS A 268 10.57 -16.63 4.94
C HIS A 268 10.65 -15.11 5.16
N LEU A 269 10.18 -14.31 4.20
CA LEU A 269 10.15 -12.86 4.35
C LEU A 269 9.03 -12.42 5.32
N ILE A 270 7.87 -13.08 5.29
CA ILE A 270 6.81 -12.80 6.28
C ILE A 270 7.31 -13.11 7.70
N ALA A 271 8.06 -14.18 7.88
CA ALA A 271 8.63 -14.56 9.19
C ALA A 271 9.72 -13.58 9.68
N GLU A 272 10.40 -12.88 8.78
CA GLU A 272 11.41 -11.88 9.10
C GLU A 272 10.82 -10.46 9.31
N LEU A 273 9.50 -10.25 9.11
CA LEU A 273 8.85 -8.99 9.46
C LEU A 273 8.84 -8.77 10.98
N HIS A 274 9.10 -7.55 11.40
CA HIS A 274 9.03 -7.19 12.81
C HIS A 274 7.63 -7.39 13.38
N ASP A 275 7.47 -8.33 14.32
CA ASP A 275 6.18 -8.65 14.93
C ASP A 275 5.87 -7.76 16.14
N GLY A 276 5.55 -6.52 15.85
CA GLY A 276 5.13 -5.49 16.80
C GLY A 276 3.83 -4.84 16.36
N PRO A 277 3.58 -3.59 16.74
CA PRO A 277 2.45 -2.83 16.20
C PRO A 277 2.51 -2.83 14.67
N PHE A 278 1.41 -3.26 14.03
CA PHE A 278 1.28 -3.45 12.58
C PHE A 278 2.13 -4.60 11.98
N GLY A 279 2.69 -5.48 12.83
CA GLY A 279 3.39 -6.68 12.40
C GLY A 279 2.46 -7.84 12.01
N PRO A 280 3.03 -8.99 11.61
CA PRO A 280 2.26 -10.12 11.09
C PRO A 280 1.13 -10.62 11.99
N THR A 281 1.38 -10.75 13.30
CA THR A 281 0.34 -11.17 14.26
C THR A 281 -0.83 -10.18 14.30
N HIS A 282 -0.55 -8.87 14.31
CA HIS A 282 -1.59 -7.85 14.30
C HIS A 282 -2.38 -7.85 12.98
N LEU A 283 -1.68 -7.98 11.83
CA LEU A 283 -2.31 -8.00 10.50
C LEU A 283 -3.21 -9.24 10.30
N ARG A 284 -2.77 -10.43 10.76
CA ARG A 284 -3.62 -11.64 10.77
C ARG A 284 -4.84 -11.48 11.65
N GLY A 285 -4.67 -10.87 12.84
CA GLY A 285 -5.80 -10.56 13.74
C GLY A 285 -6.82 -9.62 13.09
N LEU A 286 -6.37 -8.63 12.31
CA LEU A 286 -7.26 -7.76 11.52
C LEU A 286 -7.99 -8.53 10.42
N ALA A 287 -7.31 -9.45 9.72
CA ALA A 287 -7.93 -10.31 8.71
C ALA A 287 -9.04 -11.19 9.31
N ILE A 288 -8.79 -11.80 10.47
CA ILE A 288 -9.78 -12.60 11.22
C ILE A 288 -10.98 -11.71 11.62
N ALA A 289 -10.72 -10.51 12.12
CA ALA A 289 -11.79 -9.58 12.51
C ALA A 289 -12.66 -9.17 11.31
N LEU A 290 -12.04 -8.90 10.16
CA LEU A 290 -12.74 -8.58 8.90
C LEU A 290 -13.56 -9.76 8.38
N ALA A 291 -13.10 -10.99 8.59
CA ALA A 291 -13.86 -12.19 8.26
C ALA A 291 -15.04 -12.46 9.20
N GLY A 292 -15.23 -11.62 10.22
CA GLY A 292 -16.35 -11.73 11.19
C GLY A 292 -16.05 -12.61 12.41
N GLY A 293 -14.76 -12.95 12.63
CA GLY A 293 -14.39 -13.89 13.68
C GLY A 293 -14.30 -13.28 15.09
N THR A 294 -13.78 -12.06 15.20
CA THR A 294 -13.49 -11.43 16.49
C THR A 294 -13.51 -9.90 16.39
N PRO A 295 -13.59 -9.16 17.51
CA PRO A 295 -13.30 -7.74 17.51
C PRO A 295 -11.87 -7.46 16.98
N PRO A 296 -11.65 -6.34 16.26
CA PRO A 296 -10.34 -6.02 15.73
C PRO A 296 -9.30 -5.85 16.86
N PRO A 297 -8.11 -6.43 16.73
CA PRO A 297 -7.07 -6.33 17.74
C PRO A 297 -6.65 -4.88 17.93
N GLY A 298 -6.36 -4.53 19.19
CA GLY A 298 -5.69 -3.29 19.53
C GLY A 298 -4.17 -3.43 19.38
N TYR A 299 -3.49 -2.31 19.39
CA TYR A 299 -2.02 -2.26 19.47
C TYR A 299 -1.57 -1.20 20.49
N SER A 300 -0.36 -1.36 21.02
CA SER A 300 0.20 -0.41 21.97
C SER A 300 0.67 0.87 21.26
N CYS A 301 0.00 1.98 21.53
CA CYS A 301 0.39 3.30 21.03
C CYS A 301 1.80 3.72 21.51
N VAL A 302 2.16 3.32 22.75
CA VAL A 302 3.47 3.61 23.33
C VAL A 302 4.56 2.81 22.60
N HIS A 303 4.35 1.51 22.36
CA HIS A 303 5.29 0.70 21.59
C HIS A 303 5.46 1.23 20.17
N ALA A 304 4.37 1.65 19.49
CA ALA A 304 4.44 2.24 18.16
C ALA A 304 5.25 3.54 18.15
N LEU A 305 5.06 4.43 19.13
CA LEU A 305 5.85 5.64 19.28
C LEU A 305 7.33 5.34 19.54
N LEU A 306 7.63 4.45 20.49
CA LEU A 306 9.02 4.08 20.82
C LEU A 306 9.72 3.43 19.63
N ARG A 307 9.05 2.52 18.91
CA ARG A 307 9.58 1.94 17.66
C ARG A 307 9.89 3.04 16.63
N ASN A 308 8.98 3.95 16.40
CA ASN A 308 9.19 5.03 15.43
C ASN A 308 10.38 5.90 15.82
N LEU A 309 10.47 6.32 17.08
CA LEU A 309 11.60 7.10 17.59
C LEU A 309 12.93 6.35 17.45
N ALA A 310 12.96 5.04 17.74
CA ALA A 310 14.16 4.22 17.60
C ALA A 310 14.60 4.05 16.13
N LEU A 311 13.67 4.03 15.19
CA LEU A 311 13.96 3.88 13.76
C LEU A 311 14.31 5.20 13.05
N TYR A 312 13.94 6.37 13.61
CA TYR A 312 14.28 7.66 13.01
C TYR A 312 15.76 7.81 12.62
N PRO A 313 16.74 7.52 13.53
CA PRO A 313 18.16 7.59 13.15
C PRO A 313 18.52 6.66 11.98
N VAL A 314 17.91 5.47 11.92
CA VAL A 314 18.17 4.49 10.86
C VAL A 314 17.62 5.00 9.52
N VAL A 315 16.37 5.47 9.51
CA VAL A 315 15.72 6.02 8.30
C VAL A 315 16.45 7.27 7.81
N LEU A 316 16.81 8.18 8.72
CA LEU A 316 17.59 9.38 8.38
C LEU A 316 18.98 9.02 7.81
N PHE A 317 19.67 8.04 8.41
CA PHE A 317 20.95 7.57 7.90
C PHE A 317 20.82 6.98 6.49
N HIS A 318 19.80 6.15 6.24
CA HIS A 318 19.54 5.64 4.89
C HIS A 318 19.14 6.77 3.93
N GLY A 319 18.36 7.75 4.37
CA GLY A 319 18.01 8.94 3.60
C GLY A 319 19.24 9.78 3.21
N LEU A 320 20.12 10.06 4.16
CA LEU A 320 21.38 10.78 3.90
C LEU A 320 22.29 10.00 2.92
N ARG A 321 22.40 8.69 3.09
CA ARG A 321 23.14 7.84 2.14
C ARG A 321 22.56 7.82 0.72
N ARG A 322 21.31 8.24 0.53
CA ARG A 322 20.72 8.40 -0.81
C ARG A 322 21.22 9.67 -1.51
N ILE A 323 21.62 10.70 -0.76
CA ILE A 323 22.10 11.97 -1.27
C ILE A 323 23.58 11.86 -1.63
N PHE A 324 24.35 11.11 -0.85
CA PHE A 324 25.79 10.92 -1.10
C PHE A 324 26.03 9.62 -1.90
N PRO A 325 26.90 9.65 -2.94
CA PRO A 325 27.18 8.52 -3.82
C PRO A 325 27.88 7.35 -3.13
#